data_a3cd7f4a5d34ab6673587c18563e3c8f
#
_entry.id   a3cd7f4a5d34ab6673587c18563e3c8f
#
_cell.length_a   1.000
_cell.length_b   1.000
_cell.length_c   1.000
_cell.angle_alpha   90.00
_cell.angle_beta   90.00
_cell.angle_gamma   90.00
#
_symmetry.space_group_name_H-M   'P 1'
#
loop_
_entity.id
_entity.type
_entity.pdbx_description
1 polymer ?
#
loop_
_entity_poly.entity_id
_entity_poly.type
_entity_poly.pdbx_seq_one_letter_code
_entity_poly.pdbx_strand_id
1 'polypeptide(L)'
;MLSIRNYVRPQTIEEAYEYAKKPLSVVLGGMLWLKMQNRNVNFAIDLSDLHLDQIEEIDDEIHIGAMVTLRELETNEQLNHFTQGAIKESVRHIVGVQFRNLATMGGSIYGRFGFSDVLTLFMALDCEVELYPTGRVSIKEFANMKFTKDILTKVIIKKVPTNVVYLSQRNISTDFPVLTCAVSNICLLYTSPSPRD
;
A
#
# COMPACT_ATOMS: atom_id res chain seq x y z
N MET A 1 -11.89 -3.31 -22.60
CA MET A 1 -10.64 -4.07 -22.48
C MET A 1 -9.50 -3.12 -22.20
N LEU A 2 -8.57 -3.46 -21.32
CA LEU A 2 -7.36 -2.66 -21.08
C LEU A 2 -6.47 -2.70 -22.34
N SER A 3 -6.04 -1.53 -22.82
CA SER A 3 -5.10 -1.40 -23.93
C SER A 3 -3.91 -0.56 -23.50
N ILE A 4 -2.71 -1.11 -23.62
CA ILE A 4 -1.45 -0.46 -23.26
C ILE A 4 -0.66 -0.22 -24.56
N ARG A 5 -0.28 1.04 -24.82
CA ARG A 5 0.51 1.39 -26.02
C ARG A 5 2.01 1.20 -25.80
N ASN A 6 2.50 1.66 -24.66
CA ASN A 6 3.92 1.61 -24.32
C ASN A 6 4.09 1.03 -22.92
N TYR A 7 5.01 0.09 -22.78
CA TYR A 7 5.49 -0.44 -21.51
C TYR A 7 6.91 0.07 -21.29
N VAL A 8 7.14 0.69 -20.13
CA VAL A 8 8.43 1.28 -19.79
C VAL A 8 8.91 0.79 -18.44
N ARG A 9 10.21 0.54 -18.31
CA ARG A 9 10.90 0.15 -17.08
C ARG A 9 11.99 1.17 -16.78
N PRO A 10 11.66 2.26 -16.07
CA PRO A 10 12.62 3.30 -15.72
C PRO A 10 13.72 2.73 -14.81
N GLN A 11 14.91 3.28 -14.95
CA GLN A 11 16.07 2.93 -14.13
C GLN A 11 16.24 3.86 -12.94
N THR A 12 15.51 4.99 -12.92
CA THR A 12 15.51 5.94 -11.80
C THR A 12 14.11 6.43 -11.50
N ILE A 13 13.90 6.93 -10.27
CA ILE A 13 12.59 7.45 -9.86
C ILE A 13 12.22 8.73 -10.61
N GLU A 14 13.22 9.54 -10.96
CA GLU A 14 13.06 10.76 -11.77
C GLU A 14 12.51 10.40 -13.13
N GLU A 15 13.09 9.41 -13.80
CA GLU A 15 12.61 8.93 -15.09
C GLU A 15 11.18 8.40 -15.00
N ALA A 16 10.88 7.62 -13.97
CA ALA A 16 9.53 7.10 -13.71
C ALA A 16 8.52 8.25 -13.56
N TYR A 17 8.89 9.30 -12.83
CA TYR A 17 8.05 10.48 -12.63
C TYR A 17 7.83 11.26 -13.93
N GLU A 18 8.86 11.41 -14.78
CA GLU A 18 8.71 12.06 -16.10
C GLU A 18 7.69 11.31 -16.98
N TYR A 19 7.64 9.98 -16.91
CA TYR A 19 6.58 9.22 -17.57
C TYR A 19 5.22 9.40 -16.88
N ALA A 20 5.17 9.45 -15.56
CA ALA A 20 3.92 9.57 -14.80
C ALA A 20 3.20 10.89 -15.08
N LYS A 21 3.92 11.98 -15.35
CA LYS A 21 3.36 13.28 -15.76
C LYS A 21 2.64 13.24 -17.11
N LYS A 22 3.02 12.34 -18.00
CA LYS A 22 2.41 12.25 -19.34
C LYS A 22 0.94 11.85 -19.26
N PRO A 23 0.09 12.29 -20.20
CA PRO A 23 -1.33 11.93 -20.18
C PRO A 23 -1.54 10.43 -20.38
N LEU A 24 -2.57 9.89 -19.71
CA LEU A 24 -2.94 8.48 -19.74
C LEU A 24 -1.82 7.53 -19.31
N SER A 25 -0.91 7.99 -18.44
CA SER A 25 0.11 7.15 -17.81
C SER A 25 -0.44 6.49 -16.55
N VAL A 26 0.10 5.32 -16.22
CA VAL A 26 -0.23 4.57 -15.00
C VAL A 26 1.01 3.88 -14.48
N VAL A 27 1.24 4.00 -13.17
CA VAL A 27 2.25 3.23 -12.45
C VAL A 27 1.68 1.84 -12.18
N LEU A 28 2.47 0.82 -12.45
CA LEU A 28 2.07 -0.57 -12.25
C LEU A 28 2.45 -1.03 -10.85
N GLY A 29 1.49 -1.59 -10.13
CA GLY A 29 1.73 -2.53 -9.05
C GLY A 29 1.49 -3.95 -9.58
N GLY A 30 0.79 -4.80 -8.83
CA GLY A 30 0.45 -6.16 -9.28
C GLY A 30 -0.53 -6.27 -10.44
N MET A 31 -0.99 -5.18 -11.01
CA MET A 31 -1.96 -5.08 -12.12
C MET A 31 -3.35 -5.72 -11.90
N LEU A 32 -3.64 -6.20 -10.71
CA LEU A 32 -4.82 -7.04 -10.44
C LEU A 32 -6.15 -6.32 -10.72
N TRP A 33 -6.26 -5.06 -10.31
CA TRP A 33 -7.41 -4.21 -10.60
C TRP A 33 -7.31 -3.54 -11.96
N LEU A 34 -6.11 -3.15 -12.36
CA LEU A 34 -5.90 -2.44 -13.63
C LEU A 34 -6.31 -3.29 -14.82
N LYS A 35 -5.96 -4.58 -14.82
CA LYS A 35 -6.30 -5.49 -15.93
C LYS A 35 -7.79 -5.69 -16.15
N MET A 36 -8.62 -5.45 -15.12
CA MET A 36 -10.08 -5.59 -15.20
C MET A 36 -10.76 -4.30 -15.71
N GLN A 37 -10.01 -3.20 -15.82
CA GLN A 37 -10.57 -1.94 -16.28
C GLN A 37 -10.71 -1.90 -17.81
N ASN A 38 -11.68 -1.14 -18.29
CA ASN A 38 -11.85 -0.82 -19.71
C ASN A 38 -11.31 0.59 -19.97
N ARG A 39 -10.00 0.70 -20.24
CA ARG A 39 -9.34 2.01 -20.48
C ARG A 39 -8.12 1.86 -21.37
N ASN A 40 -7.77 2.98 -22.01
CA ASN A 40 -6.53 3.11 -22.76
C ASN A 40 -5.44 3.71 -21.87
N VAL A 41 -4.25 3.13 -21.91
CA VAL A 41 -3.04 3.55 -21.20
C VAL A 41 -1.96 3.85 -22.24
N ASN A 42 -1.41 5.07 -22.22
CA ASN A 42 -0.32 5.42 -23.11
C ASN A 42 1.02 4.87 -22.61
N PHE A 43 1.28 5.01 -21.30
CA PHE A 43 2.51 4.51 -20.68
C PHE A 43 2.15 3.71 -19.44
N ALA A 44 2.48 2.43 -19.46
CA ALA A 44 2.48 1.57 -18.30
C ALA A 44 3.89 1.56 -17.72
N ILE A 45 4.04 2.07 -16.50
CA ILE A 45 5.32 2.33 -15.85
C ILE A 45 5.55 1.23 -14.81
N ASP A 46 6.51 0.37 -15.09
CA ASP A 46 6.92 -0.71 -14.20
C ASP A 46 8.11 -0.27 -13.33
N LEU A 47 7.93 -0.33 -12.02
CA LEU A 47 8.94 0.08 -11.04
C LEU A 47 9.89 -1.05 -10.61
N SER A 48 9.85 -2.21 -11.25
CA SER A 48 10.60 -3.40 -10.81
C SER A 48 12.12 -3.21 -10.77
N ASP A 49 12.66 -2.31 -11.58
CA ASP A 49 14.10 -2.02 -11.61
C ASP A 49 14.54 -0.99 -10.56
N LEU A 50 13.62 -0.44 -9.77
CA LEU A 50 13.91 0.58 -8.75
C LEU A 50 14.16 0.00 -7.35
N HIS A 51 14.18 -1.32 -7.21
CA HIS A 51 14.41 -2.01 -5.93
C HIS A 51 13.49 -1.54 -4.79
N LEU A 52 12.21 -1.30 -5.11
CA LEU A 52 11.19 -0.90 -4.14
C LEU A 52 10.44 -2.10 -3.53
N ASP A 53 11.01 -3.28 -3.61
CA ASP A 53 10.49 -4.57 -3.13
C ASP A 53 11.14 -5.04 -1.82
N GLN A 54 11.78 -4.13 -1.08
CA GLN A 54 12.50 -4.45 0.15
C GLN A 54 11.73 -3.99 1.40
N ILE A 55 11.92 -4.73 2.49
CA ILE A 55 11.50 -4.33 3.84
C ILE A 55 12.79 -4.16 4.64
N GLU A 56 13.05 -2.96 5.11
CA GLU A 56 14.28 -2.60 5.78
C GLU A 56 13.97 -1.97 7.15
N GLU A 57 14.79 -2.28 8.12
CA GLU A 57 14.79 -1.61 9.42
C GLU A 57 15.94 -0.63 9.47
N ILE A 58 15.62 0.64 9.61
CA ILE A 58 16.60 1.74 9.64
C ILE A 58 16.34 2.56 10.90
N ASP A 59 17.27 2.52 11.84
CA ASP A 59 17.14 3.20 13.14
C ASP A 59 15.81 2.82 13.85
N ASP A 60 14.98 3.77 14.15
CA ASP A 60 13.68 3.62 14.81
C ASP A 60 12.52 3.55 13.80
N GLU A 61 12.78 3.19 12.56
CA GLU A 61 11.77 3.10 11.50
C GLU A 61 11.82 1.73 10.79
N ILE A 62 10.67 1.28 10.29
CA ILE A 62 10.55 0.16 9.36
C ILE A 62 10.09 0.73 8.01
N HIS A 63 10.93 0.59 6.99
CA HIS A 63 10.68 1.04 5.64
C HIS A 63 10.16 -0.12 4.80
N ILE A 64 8.99 0.03 4.23
CA ILE A 64 8.34 -0.99 3.38
C ILE A 64 8.21 -0.41 1.98
N GLY A 65 8.94 -0.95 1.02
CA GLY A 65 8.90 -0.51 -0.37
C GLY A 65 7.53 -0.71 -1.03
N ALA A 66 7.18 0.16 -1.96
CA ALA A 66 5.86 0.14 -2.60
C ALA A 66 5.58 -1.14 -3.41
N MET A 67 6.64 -1.82 -3.86
CA MET A 67 6.55 -3.07 -4.64
C MET A 67 6.57 -4.34 -3.79
N VAL A 68 6.74 -4.22 -2.46
CA VAL A 68 6.58 -5.35 -1.52
C VAL A 68 5.20 -5.96 -1.71
N THR A 69 5.14 -7.27 -1.86
CA THR A 69 3.88 -7.98 -2.07
C THR A 69 3.08 -8.14 -0.77
N LEU A 70 1.77 -8.27 -0.89
CA LEU A 70 0.93 -8.56 0.29
C LEU A 70 1.29 -9.92 0.91
N ARG A 71 1.86 -10.86 0.13
CA ARG A 71 2.34 -12.13 0.66
C ARG A 71 3.57 -11.95 1.53
N GLU A 72 4.51 -11.10 1.13
CA GLU A 72 5.67 -10.75 1.94
C GLU A 72 5.25 -10.08 3.24
N LEU A 73 4.31 -9.13 3.21
CA LEU A 73 3.72 -8.54 4.43
C LEU A 73 3.12 -9.62 5.33
N GLU A 74 2.37 -10.58 4.76
CA GLU A 74 1.71 -11.67 5.49
C GLU A 74 2.72 -12.57 6.21
N THR A 75 3.87 -12.83 5.60
CA THR A 75 4.85 -13.83 6.06
C THR A 75 6.06 -13.23 6.75
N ASN A 76 6.24 -11.92 6.73
CA ASN A 76 7.39 -11.26 7.37
C ASN A 76 7.26 -11.38 8.89
N GLU A 77 8.18 -12.11 9.51
CA GLU A 77 8.15 -12.40 10.96
C GLU A 77 8.37 -11.14 11.80
N GLN A 78 9.27 -10.24 11.37
CA GLN A 78 9.60 -9.02 12.08
C GLN A 78 8.41 -8.06 12.15
N LEU A 79 7.75 -7.80 11.00
CA LEU A 79 6.56 -6.98 10.94
C LEU A 79 5.42 -7.57 11.79
N ASN A 80 5.24 -8.88 11.71
CA ASN A 80 4.19 -9.56 12.46
C ASN A 80 4.50 -9.59 13.95
N HIS A 81 5.75 -9.69 14.36
CA HIS A 81 6.13 -9.55 15.76
C HIS A 81 5.87 -8.13 16.26
N PHE A 82 6.30 -7.11 15.51
CA PHE A 82 6.10 -5.71 15.87
C PHE A 82 4.62 -5.34 16.00
N THR A 83 3.77 -5.81 15.08
CA THR A 83 2.34 -5.49 15.06
C THR A 83 1.46 -6.55 15.72
N GLN A 84 2.04 -7.53 16.45
CA GLN A 84 1.34 -8.61 17.12
C GLN A 84 0.41 -9.40 16.17
N GLY A 85 0.80 -9.52 14.92
CA GLY A 85 0.07 -10.22 13.88
C GLY A 85 -1.00 -9.40 13.16
N ALA A 86 -1.19 -8.14 13.50
CA ALA A 86 -2.23 -7.31 12.86
C ALA A 86 -2.00 -7.12 11.36
N ILE A 87 -0.73 -6.99 10.91
CA ILE A 87 -0.41 -6.93 9.46
C ILE A 87 -0.85 -8.22 8.77
N LYS A 88 -0.49 -9.38 9.32
CA LYS A 88 -0.92 -10.68 8.78
C LYS A 88 -2.44 -10.77 8.73
N GLU A 89 -3.12 -10.36 9.81
CA GLU A 89 -4.58 -10.41 9.90
C GLU A 89 -5.24 -9.52 8.83
N SER A 90 -4.69 -8.33 8.55
CA SER A 90 -5.24 -7.42 7.56
C SER A 90 -5.15 -7.94 6.13
N VAL A 91 -4.16 -8.78 5.80
CA VAL A 91 -3.95 -9.23 4.41
C VAL A 91 -4.40 -10.66 4.14
N ARG A 92 -4.45 -11.55 5.16
CA ARG A 92 -4.66 -13.00 4.95
C ARG A 92 -5.96 -13.37 4.24
N HIS A 93 -6.98 -12.52 4.35
CA HIS A 93 -8.29 -12.73 3.72
C HIS A 93 -8.45 -12.03 2.36
N ILE A 94 -7.42 -11.33 1.89
CA ILE A 94 -7.45 -10.70 0.57
C ILE A 94 -7.31 -11.78 -0.50
N VAL A 95 -8.45 -12.22 -1.02
CA VAL A 95 -8.60 -13.26 -2.05
C VAL A 95 -7.83 -14.54 -1.67
N GLY A 96 -6.73 -14.84 -2.33
CA GLY A 96 -5.92 -16.04 -2.12
C GLY A 96 -4.43 -15.77 -2.22
N VAL A 97 -3.61 -16.79 -1.92
CA VAL A 97 -2.14 -16.65 -1.92
C VAL A 97 -1.62 -16.18 -3.28
N GLN A 98 -2.14 -16.72 -4.39
CA GLN A 98 -1.73 -16.32 -5.74
C GLN A 98 -2.00 -14.85 -6.01
N PHE A 99 -3.11 -14.32 -5.51
CA PHE A 99 -3.43 -12.90 -5.61
C PHE A 99 -2.45 -12.06 -4.78
N ARG A 100 -2.19 -12.47 -3.54
CA ARG A 100 -1.28 -11.75 -2.63
C ARG A 100 0.19 -11.80 -3.07
N ASN A 101 0.60 -12.82 -3.84
CA ASN A 101 1.93 -12.87 -4.47
C ASN A 101 2.12 -11.79 -5.55
N LEU A 102 1.04 -11.23 -6.09
CA LEU A 102 1.09 -10.20 -7.13
C LEU A 102 0.66 -8.82 -6.62
N ALA A 103 -0.31 -8.78 -5.70
CA ALA A 103 -0.77 -7.52 -5.12
C ALA A 103 0.35 -6.88 -4.31
N THR A 104 0.59 -5.58 -4.54
CA THR A 104 1.64 -4.83 -3.86
C THR A 104 1.07 -3.92 -2.77
N MET A 105 1.88 -3.64 -1.78
CA MET A 105 1.57 -2.70 -0.70
C MET A 105 1.23 -1.32 -1.28
N GLY A 106 2.08 -0.80 -2.18
CA GLY A 106 1.86 0.49 -2.83
C GLY A 106 0.54 0.55 -3.60
N GLY A 107 0.21 -0.51 -4.36
CA GLY A 107 -1.07 -0.58 -5.09
C GLY A 107 -2.28 -0.59 -4.16
N SER A 108 -2.17 -1.23 -3.00
CA SER A 108 -3.25 -1.32 -1.99
C SER A 108 -3.47 0.01 -1.25
N ILE A 109 -2.40 0.78 -1.02
CA ILE A 109 -2.45 2.07 -0.31
C ILE A 109 -2.76 3.22 -1.27
N TYR A 110 -2.08 3.29 -2.42
CA TYR A 110 -2.23 4.41 -3.36
C TYR A 110 -3.65 4.53 -3.92
N GLY A 111 -4.33 3.40 -4.10
CA GLY A 111 -5.71 3.37 -4.60
C GLY A 111 -6.73 4.03 -3.68
N ARG A 112 -6.44 4.16 -2.39
CA ARG A 112 -7.30 4.77 -1.35
C ARG A 112 -8.73 4.28 -1.40
N PHE A 113 -8.91 2.98 -1.67
CA PHE A 113 -10.24 2.38 -1.70
C PHE A 113 -10.81 2.28 -0.28
N GLY A 114 -12.06 2.67 -0.10
CA GLY A 114 -12.74 2.61 1.20
C GLY A 114 -12.91 1.20 1.78
N PHE A 115 -12.60 0.16 1.01
CA PHE A 115 -12.57 -1.24 1.42
C PHE A 115 -11.13 -1.79 1.59
N SER A 116 -10.12 -0.92 1.59
CA SER A 116 -8.72 -1.37 1.69
C SER A 116 -8.39 -1.80 3.11
N ASP A 117 -8.27 -3.11 3.31
CA ASP A 117 -7.80 -3.70 4.56
C ASP A 117 -6.43 -3.14 4.97
N VAL A 118 -5.52 -3.03 4.01
CA VAL A 118 -4.15 -2.56 4.23
C VAL A 118 -4.16 -1.09 4.67
N LEU A 119 -4.85 -0.21 3.94
CA LEU A 119 -4.91 1.21 4.29
C LEU A 119 -5.52 1.41 5.67
N THR A 120 -6.61 0.70 5.99
CA THR A 120 -7.26 0.76 7.31
C THR A 120 -6.29 0.46 8.44
N LEU A 121 -5.50 -0.60 8.31
CA LEU A 121 -4.51 -0.95 9.34
C LEU A 121 -3.42 0.11 9.45
N PHE A 122 -2.83 0.51 8.32
CA PHE A 122 -1.73 1.48 8.34
C PHE A 122 -2.17 2.85 8.85
N MET A 123 -3.42 3.26 8.67
CA MET A 123 -3.97 4.48 9.27
C MET A 123 -4.05 4.42 10.81
N ALA A 124 -4.08 3.23 11.39
CA ALA A 124 -4.04 3.06 12.85
C ALA A 124 -2.60 3.06 13.40
N LEU A 125 -1.59 2.89 12.57
CA LEU A 125 -0.19 2.94 12.95
C LEU A 125 0.36 4.38 12.85
N ASP A 126 1.44 4.67 13.59
CA ASP A 126 2.21 5.91 13.38
C ASP A 126 3.12 5.72 12.16
N CYS A 127 2.59 6.04 11.00
CA CYS A 127 3.31 5.84 9.76
C CYS A 127 3.14 7.00 8.78
N GLU A 128 4.12 7.10 7.88
CA GLU A 128 4.22 8.07 6.81
C GLU A 128 4.30 7.33 5.48
N VAL A 129 3.91 7.99 4.41
CA VAL A 129 4.18 7.57 3.04
C VAL A 129 5.22 8.49 2.42
N GLU A 130 6.13 7.92 1.65
CA GLU A 130 7.09 8.69 0.88
C GLU A 130 6.64 8.74 -0.57
N LEU A 131 6.48 9.97 -1.06
CA LEU A 131 6.02 10.27 -2.41
C LEU A 131 7.13 11.00 -3.17
N TYR A 132 7.43 10.59 -4.38
CA TYR A 132 8.33 11.36 -5.24
C TYR A 132 7.52 12.24 -6.20
N PRO A 133 7.75 13.56 -6.29
CA PRO A 133 8.80 14.34 -5.63
C PRO A 133 8.38 15.01 -4.30
N THR A 134 7.17 14.85 -3.83
CA THR A 134 6.61 15.59 -2.67
C THR A 134 7.36 15.32 -1.37
N GLY A 135 7.92 14.10 -1.18
CA GLY A 135 8.57 13.70 0.06
C GLY A 135 7.63 12.97 1.03
N ARG A 136 7.95 13.00 2.32
CA ARG A 136 7.19 12.29 3.36
C ARG A 136 5.95 13.07 3.77
N VAL A 137 4.83 12.37 3.85
CA VAL A 137 3.55 12.87 4.39
C VAL A 137 2.95 11.81 5.31
N SER A 138 2.21 12.24 6.34
CA SER A 138 1.52 11.28 7.19
C SER A 138 0.51 10.47 6.38
N ILE A 139 0.29 9.19 6.75
CA ILE A 139 -0.68 8.36 6.03
C ILE A 139 -2.10 8.93 6.12
N LYS A 140 -2.44 9.60 7.22
CA LYS A 140 -3.74 10.26 7.42
C LYS A 140 -3.93 11.44 6.46
N GLU A 141 -2.89 12.24 6.27
CA GLU A 141 -2.89 13.32 5.29
C GLU A 141 -2.97 12.76 3.87
N PHE A 142 -2.14 11.77 3.56
CA PHE A 142 -2.16 11.09 2.27
C PHE A 142 -3.54 10.53 1.92
N ALA A 143 -4.25 9.92 2.87
CA ALA A 143 -5.57 9.34 2.62
C ALA A 143 -6.60 10.39 2.19
N ASN A 144 -6.45 11.65 2.62
CA ASN A 144 -7.36 12.76 2.35
C ASN A 144 -6.90 13.71 1.24
N MET A 145 -5.63 13.64 0.82
CA MET A 145 -5.13 14.55 -0.22
C MET A 145 -5.67 14.18 -1.60
N LYS A 146 -5.72 15.16 -2.50
CA LYS A 146 -6.11 14.93 -3.89
C LYS A 146 -5.10 14.00 -4.57
N PHE A 147 -5.59 13.21 -5.55
CA PHE A 147 -4.70 12.40 -6.39
C PHE A 147 -3.75 13.29 -7.19
N THR A 148 -2.48 13.02 -7.05
CA THR A 148 -1.39 13.66 -7.80
C THR A 148 -0.79 12.67 -8.80
N LYS A 149 0.25 13.09 -9.50
CA LYS A 149 1.06 12.21 -10.36
C LYS A 149 2.28 11.65 -9.63
N ASP A 150 2.39 11.93 -8.33
CA ASP A 150 3.49 11.47 -7.51
C ASP A 150 3.55 9.96 -7.45
N ILE A 151 4.75 9.44 -7.33
CA ILE A 151 4.99 8.01 -7.22
C ILE A 151 5.20 7.67 -5.75
N LEU A 152 4.38 6.77 -5.22
CA LEU A 152 4.59 6.22 -3.89
C LEU A 152 5.78 5.27 -3.94
N THR A 153 6.82 5.57 -3.17
CA THR A 153 8.06 4.79 -3.12
C THR A 153 8.08 3.82 -1.94
N LYS A 154 7.64 4.25 -0.78
CA LYS A 154 7.58 3.40 0.42
C LYS A 154 6.57 3.90 1.44
N VAL A 155 6.26 3.03 2.40
CA VAL A 155 5.59 3.38 3.65
C VAL A 155 6.58 3.17 4.79
N ILE A 156 6.60 4.10 5.72
CA ILE A 156 7.54 4.16 6.84
C ILE A 156 6.75 4.08 8.12
N ILE A 157 6.99 3.05 8.93
CA ILE A 157 6.38 2.85 10.24
C ILE A 157 7.40 3.27 11.30
N LYS A 158 7.01 4.14 12.22
CA LYS A 158 7.83 4.47 13.39
C LYS A 158 7.76 3.36 14.42
N LYS A 159 8.90 2.91 14.91
CA LYS A 159 9.02 1.83 15.89
C LYS A 159 8.71 2.31 17.32
N VAL A 160 7.53 2.87 17.50
CA VAL A 160 7.05 3.23 18.85
C VAL A 160 6.33 2.04 19.48
N PRO A 161 6.42 1.85 20.81
CA PRO A 161 5.67 0.80 21.49
C PRO A 161 4.18 0.91 21.17
N THR A 162 3.65 -0.12 20.53
CA THR A 162 2.28 -0.11 20.02
C THR A 162 1.62 -1.46 20.29
N ASN A 163 0.36 -1.41 20.72
CA ASN A 163 -0.54 -2.56 20.64
C ASN A 163 -1.56 -2.25 19.55
N VAL A 164 -1.64 -3.09 18.54
CA VAL A 164 -2.56 -2.89 17.42
C VAL A 164 -3.39 -4.15 17.17
N VAL A 165 -4.68 -3.97 16.94
CA VAL A 165 -5.61 -5.04 16.56
C VAL A 165 -6.30 -4.64 15.28
N TYR A 166 -6.42 -5.60 14.37
CA TYR A 166 -7.18 -5.47 13.15
C TYR A 166 -8.31 -6.51 13.12
N LEU A 167 -9.50 -6.07 12.74
CA LEU A 167 -10.66 -6.92 12.56
C LEU A 167 -11.39 -6.55 11.27
N SER A 168 -11.96 -7.55 10.61
CA SER A 168 -12.84 -7.33 9.46
C SER A 168 -14.05 -8.24 9.51
N GLN A 169 -15.20 -7.71 9.11
CA GLN A 169 -16.42 -8.48 8.90
C GLN A 169 -16.63 -8.69 7.41
N ARG A 170 -16.81 -9.95 7.02
CA ARG A 170 -17.00 -10.38 5.62
C ARG A 170 -18.17 -11.34 5.53
N ASN A 171 -18.88 -11.35 4.41
CA ASN A 171 -19.92 -12.34 4.15
C ASN A 171 -19.30 -13.72 3.86
N ILE A 172 -18.25 -13.75 3.05
CA ILE A 172 -17.43 -14.92 2.75
C ILE A 172 -15.97 -14.56 3.04
N SER A 173 -15.18 -15.53 3.48
CA SER A 173 -13.80 -15.32 3.97
C SER A 173 -12.89 -14.51 3.04
N THR A 174 -13.08 -14.59 1.73
CA THR A 174 -12.26 -13.91 0.71
C THR A 174 -12.98 -12.77 -0.01
N ASP A 175 -14.17 -12.41 0.45
CA ASP A 175 -14.94 -11.29 -0.08
C ASP A 175 -14.32 -9.94 0.33
N PHE A 176 -14.79 -8.86 -0.31
CA PHE A 176 -14.55 -7.52 0.20
C PHE A 176 -15.14 -7.39 1.61
N PRO A 177 -14.45 -6.71 2.52
CA PRO A 177 -14.98 -6.48 3.84
C PRO A 177 -16.21 -5.58 3.78
N VAL A 178 -17.24 -5.97 4.52
CA VAL A 178 -18.41 -5.12 4.79
C VAL A 178 -18.02 -4.00 5.77
N LEU A 179 -17.16 -4.36 6.73
CA LEU A 179 -16.59 -3.44 7.72
C LEU A 179 -15.16 -3.84 8.02
N THR A 180 -14.29 -2.84 8.12
CA THR A 180 -12.93 -2.98 8.62
C THR A 180 -12.71 -2.07 9.82
N CYS A 181 -11.98 -2.54 10.80
CA CYS A 181 -11.63 -1.76 11.97
C CYS A 181 -10.18 -2.06 12.37
N ALA A 182 -9.41 -1.03 12.60
CA ALA A 182 -8.09 -1.13 13.20
C ALA A 182 -8.01 -0.18 14.41
N VAL A 183 -7.55 -0.70 15.53
CA VAL A 183 -7.37 0.08 16.76
C VAL A 183 -5.95 -0.07 17.22
N SER A 184 -5.28 1.03 17.51
CA SER A 184 -3.96 1.03 18.11
C SER A 184 -3.92 1.87 19.38
N ASN A 185 -3.06 1.45 20.30
CA ASN A 185 -2.65 2.23 21.46
C ASN A 185 -1.20 2.64 21.24
N ILE A 186 -1.01 3.87 20.80
CA ILE A 186 0.31 4.45 20.58
C ILE A 186 0.54 5.49 21.67
N CYS A 187 1.44 5.18 22.60
CA CYS A 187 1.84 6.11 23.66
C CYS A 187 0.66 6.83 24.38
N LEU A 188 -0.40 6.08 24.72
CA LEU A 188 -1.67 6.54 25.34
C LEU A 188 -2.65 7.28 24.40
N LEU A 189 -2.37 7.38 23.11
CA LEU A 189 -3.33 7.89 22.14
C LEU A 189 -4.08 6.71 21.50
N TYR A 190 -5.41 6.75 21.56
CA TYR A 190 -6.27 5.81 20.86
C TYR A 190 -6.63 6.37 19.49
N THR A 191 -6.42 5.57 18.44
CA THR A 191 -6.86 5.90 17.09
C THR A 191 -7.73 4.79 16.54
N SER A 192 -8.87 5.16 15.98
CA SER A 192 -9.80 4.23 15.32
C SER A 192 -10.17 4.79 13.96
N PRO A 193 -9.27 4.68 12.96
CA PRO A 193 -9.61 5.16 11.62
C PRO A 193 -10.57 4.20 10.93
N SER A 194 -11.65 4.74 10.37
CA SER A 194 -12.49 4.07 9.39
C SER A 194 -12.33 4.76 8.04
N PRO A 195 -12.04 4.04 6.96
CA PRO A 195 -11.94 4.64 5.63
C PRO A 195 -13.28 5.12 5.05
N ARG A 196 -14.39 4.94 5.78
CA ARG A 196 -15.75 5.29 5.36
C ARG A 196 -16.35 6.48 6.09
N ASP A 197 -15.63 7.07 7.05
CA ASP A 197 -16.06 8.25 7.78
C ASP A 197 -15.62 9.54 7.08
#